data_02b4e0f7112e5dcddfd8f65e0456f809
#
_entry.id   02b4e0f7112e5dcddfd8f65e0456f809
#
_cell.length_a   1.000
_cell.length_b   1.000
_cell.length_c   1.000
_cell.angle_alpha   90.00
_cell.angle_beta   90.00
_cell.angle_gamma   90.00
#
_symmetry.space_group_name_H-M   'P 1'
#
loop_
_entity.id
_entity.type
_entity.pdbx_description
1 polymer ?
#
loop_
_entity_poly.entity_id
_entity_poly.type
_entity_poly.pdbx_seq_one_letter_code
_entity_poly.pdbx_strand_id
1 'polypeptide(L)'
;ENVELAPLVETVVSAHSLPARAKMMHTDVDLQATACLAEPMLLMSVLDNLYSNAVHYGTESGNICLRSSLHGARVYIDVINTGTPIPQEERAMIFEPFFQGSHQRKGAVKGSGLGLSIARDCIRRMQGELYLVDESGQDVCFRIELPSSKNTK
;
A
#
# COMPACT_ATOMS: atom_id res chain seq x y z
N GLU A 1 -3.28 -19.33 1.39
CA GLU A 1 -4.66 -19.65 1.73
C GLU A 1 -5.59 -18.51 1.35
N ASN A 2 -6.85 -18.79 1.36
CA ASN A 2 -7.83 -17.78 0.96
C ASN A 2 -8.01 -16.79 2.08
N VAL A 3 -7.73 -15.53 1.84
CA VAL A 3 -7.77 -14.50 2.86
C VAL A 3 -8.81 -13.47 2.54
N GLU A 4 -9.69 -13.17 3.52
CA GLU A 4 -10.68 -12.13 3.37
C GLU A 4 -10.01 -10.78 3.59
N LEU A 5 -10.25 -9.83 2.73
CA LEU A 5 -9.54 -8.56 2.81
C LEU A 5 -10.12 -7.58 3.84
N ALA A 6 -11.43 -7.59 4.03
CA ALA A 6 -12.03 -6.58 4.89
C ALA A 6 -11.47 -6.57 6.32
N PRO A 7 -11.31 -7.72 6.98
CA PRO A 7 -10.78 -7.66 8.36
C PRO A 7 -9.36 -7.14 8.42
N LEU A 8 -8.53 -7.46 7.42
CA LEU A 8 -7.17 -6.98 7.42
C LEU A 8 -7.14 -5.48 7.23
N VAL A 9 -7.94 -4.98 6.30
CA VAL A 9 -7.97 -3.56 6.01
C VAL A 9 -8.49 -2.79 7.22
N GLU A 10 -9.52 -3.30 7.87
CA GLU A 10 -10.06 -2.63 9.04
C GLU A 10 -9.05 -2.55 10.16
N THR A 11 -8.30 -3.62 10.37
CA THR A 11 -7.29 -3.63 11.42
C THR A 11 -6.20 -2.61 11.13
N VAL A 12 -5.76 -2.54 9.89
CA VAL A 12 -4.69 -1.63 9.52
C VAL A 12 -5.15 -0.17 9.63
N VAL A 13 -6.35 0.12 9.15
CA VAL A 13 -6.85 1.49 9.21
C VAL A 13 -7.03 1.93 10.66
N SER A 14 -7.54 1.04 11.51
CA SER A 14 -7.72 1.37 12.91
C SER A 14 -6.40 1.60 13.61
N ALA A 15 -5.40 0.82 13.27
CA ALA A 15 -4.11 0.94 13.93
C ALA A 15 -3.45 2.29 13.69
N HIS A 16 -3.78 2.95 12.58
CA HIS A 16 -3.17 4.23 12.25
C HIS A 16 -4.16 5.40 12.32
N SER A 17 -5.26 5.22 13.04
CA SER A 17 -6.30 6.24 13.07
C SER A 17 -5.85 7.54 13.71
N LEU A 18 -5.03 7.47 14.77
CA LEU A 18 -4.60 8.69 15.42
C LEU A 18 -3.69 9.55 14.54
N PRO A 19 -2.65 8.99 13.92
CA PRO A 19 -1.86 9.81 13.02
C PRO A 19 -2.66 10.36 11.84
N ALA A 20 -3.59 9.58 11.32
CA ALA A 20 -4.39 10.04 10.19
C ALA A 20 -5.28 11.19 10.61
N ARG A 21 -5.91 11.11 11.80
CA ARG A 21 -6.70 12.18 12.27
C ARG A 21 -5.89 13.41 12.58
N ALA A 22 -4.68 13.23 13.08
CA ALA A 22 -3.82 14.37 13.35
C ALA A 22 -3.51 15.17 12.09
N LYS A 23 -3.53 14.51 10.92
CA LYS A 23 -3.31 15.18 9.66
C LYS A 23 -4.63 15.49 8.96
N MET A 24 -5.74 15.22 9.61
CA MET A 24 -7.06 15.46 9.06
C MET A 24 -7.27 14.77 7.74
N MET A 25 -6.73 13.58 7.61
CA MET A 25 -6.87 12.81 6.39
C MET A 25 -8.11 11.94 6.46
N HIS A 26 -8.74 11.75 5.31
CA HIS A 26 -9.93 10.94 5.21
C HIS A 26 -9.59 9.66 4.46
N THR A 27 -10.06 8.53 4.96
CA THR A 27 -9.78 7.25 4.34
C THR A 27 -11.05 6.62 3.81
N ASP A 28 -11.02 6.22 2.52
CA ASP A 28 -12.13 5.51 1.91
C ASP A 28 -11.69 4.09 1.62
N VAL A 29 -12.59 3.14 1.80
CA VAL A 29 -12.31 1.75 1.54
C VAL A 29 -13.34 1.23 0.55
N ASP A 30 -12.88 0.66 -0.58
CA ASP A 30 -13.77 0.15 -1.60
C ASP A 30 -13.24 -1.20 -2.06
N LEU A 31 -13.68 -2.28 -1.46
CA LEU A 31 -13.15 -3.59 -1.77
C LEU A 31 -14.11 -4.34 -2.69
N GLN A 32 -13.87 -4.22 -3.99
CA GLN A 32 -14.68 -4.93 -4.95
C GLN A 32 -14.26 -6.38 -5.05
N ALA A 33 -12.98 -6.68 -4.91
CA ALA A 33 -12.54 -8.06 -4.74
C ALA A 33 -12.47 -8.24 -3.23
N THR A 34 -13.06 -9.30 -2.71
CA THR A 34 -13.16 -9.45 -1.26
C THR A 34 -12.15 -10.44 -0.68
N ALA A 35 -11.49 -11.21 -1.51
CA ALA A 35 -10.55 -12.21 -1.01
C ALA A 35 -9.46 -12.47 -2.03
N CYS A 36 -8.35 -12.99 -1.57
CA CYS A 36 -7.25 -13.38 -2.46
C CYS A 36 -6.47 -14.51 -1.80
N LEU A 37 -5.55 -15.11 -2.54
CA LEU A 37 -4.70 -16.14 -1.99
C LEU A 37 -3.45 -15.47 -1.42
N ALA A 38 -3.21 -15.64 -0.17
CA ALA A 38 -2.09 -14.98 0.49
C ALA A 38 -1.78 -15.67 1.81
N GLU A 39 -0.76 -15.19 2.46
CA GLU A 39 -0.43 -15.61 3.79
C GLU A 39 -0.91 -14.45 4.67
N PRO A 40 -1.88 -14.63 5.56
CA PRO A 40 -2.54 -13.50 6.22
C PRO A 40 -1.62 -12.56 6.98
N MET A 41 -0.67 -13.10 7.72
CA MET A 41 0.18 -12.23 8.52
C MET A 41 1.12 -11.43 7.65
N LEU A 42 1.62 -12.02 6.57
CA LEU A 42 2.49 -11.30 5.68
C LEU A 42 1.72 -10.21 4.94
N LEU A 43 0.51 -10.54 4.49
CA LEU A 43 -0.28 -9.54 3.79
C LEU A 43 -0.65 -8.40 4.71
N MET A 44 -0.99 -8.71 5.95
CA MET A 44 -1.33 -7.66 6.91
C MET A 44 -0.12 -6.75 7.12
N SER A 45 1.07 -7.31 7.23
CA SER A 45 2.28 -6.53 7.43
C SER A 45 2.54 -5.60 6.25
N VAL A 46 2.31 -6.10 5.03
CA VAL A 46 2.52 -5.28 3.85
C VAL A 46 1.49 -4.14 3.80
N LEU A 47 0.23 -4.45 4.08
CA LEU A 47 -0.80 -3.41 4.07
C LEU A 47 -0.51 -2.36 5.15
N ASP A 48 -0.05 -2.79 6.31
CA ASP A 48 0.28 -1.87 7.37
C ASP A 48 1.39 -0.92 6.93
N ASN A 49 2.39 -1.46 6.27
CA ASN A 49 3.49 -0.66 5.79
C ASN A 49 3.04 0.35 4.76
N LEU A 50 2.23 -0.07 3.80
CA LEU A 50 1.79 0.84 2.74
C LEU A 50 0.82 1.90 3.28
N TYR A 51 -0.06 1.51 4.19
CA TYR A 51 -1.00 2.48 4.74
C TYR A 51 -0.26 3.48 5.63
N SER A 52 0.68 3.02 6.42
CA SER A 52 1.48 3.89 7.25
C SER A 52 2.24 4.91 6.41
N ASN A 53 2.79 4.45 5.27
CA ASN A 53 3.46 5.37 4.37
C ASN A 53 2.48 6.38 3.79
N ALA A 54 1.27 5.95 3.46
CA ALA A 54 0.27 6.87 2.91
C ALA A 54 -0.09 7.96 3.92
N VAL A 55 -0.20 7.59 5.19
CA VAL A 55 -0.50 8.58 6.22
C VAL A 55 0.69 9.51 6.42
N HIS A 56 1.89 8.93 6.47
CA HIS A 56 3.07 9.73 6.74
C HIS A 56 3.41 10.72 5.64
N TYR A 57 3.33 10.28 4.39
CA TYR A 57 3.71 11.14 3.29
C TYR A 57 2.55 11.81 2.56
N GLY A 58 1.33 11.51 2.92
CA GLY A 58 0.18 12.11 2.28
C GLY A 58 0.00 13.56 2.68
N THR A 59 -0.78 14.28 1.90
CA THR A 59 -1.02 15.69 2.14
C THR A 59 -1.96 15.89 3.30
N GLU A 60 -1.69 16.90 4.14
CA GLU A 60 -2.58 17.23 5.20
C GLU A 60 -3.94 17.53 4.65
N SER A 61 -4.98 17.09 5.27
CA SER A 61 -6.36 17.22 4.85
C SER A 61 -6.63 16.49 3.53
N GLY A 62 -5.75 15.59 3.15
CA GLY A 62 -5.94 14.85 1.92
C GLY A 62 -6.70 13.57 2.13
N ASN A 63 -6.63 12.69 1.15
CA ASN A 63 -7.37 11.44 1.17
C ASN A 63 -6.49 10.23 0.97
N ILE A 64 -6.91 9.11 1.55
CA ILE A 64 -6.29 7.84 1.28
C ILE A 64 -7.41 6.93 0.82
N CYS A 65 -7.18 6.14 -0.21
CA CYS A 65 -8.16 5.19 -0.70
C CYS A 65 -7.53 3.81 -0.74
N LEU A 66 -8.22 2.84 -0.13
CA LEU A 66 -7.81 1.46 -0.21
C LEU A 66 -8.86 0.78 -1.04
N ARG A 67 -8.47 0.24 -2.18
CA ARG A 67 -9.46 -0.40 -3.04
C ARG A 67 -8.91 -1.71 -3.58
N SER A 68 -9.80 -2.62 -3.95
CA SER A 68 -9.40 -3.86 -4.55
C SER A 68 -10.29 -4.17 -5.73
N SER A 69 -9.75 -4.90 -6.68
CA SER A 69 -10.51 -5.28 -7.87
C SER A 69 -9.96 -6.59 -8.41
N LEU A 70 -10.80 -7.27 -9.19
CA LEU A 70 -10.42 -8.54 -9.76
C LEU A 70 -10.10 -8.36 -11.23
N HIS A 71 -8.96 -8.85 -11.66
CA HIS A 71 -8.53 -8.76 -13.04
C HIS A 71 -8.06 -10.12 -13.47
N GLY A 72 -8.94 -10.88 -14.08
CA GLY A 72 -8.62 -12.24 -14.50
C GLY A 72 -8.35 -13.11 -13.29
N ALA A 73 -7.19 -13.72 -13.25
CA ALA A 73 -6.82 -14.57 -12.14
C ALA A 73 -6.06 -13.82 -11.06
N ARG A 74 -5.99 -12.50 -11.16
CA ARG A 74 -5.24 -11.70 -10.20
C ARG A 74 -6.17 -10.75 -9.46
N VAL A 75 -5.83 -10.44 -8.22
CA VAL A 75 -6.51 -9.44 -7.43
C VAL A 75 -5.55 -8.28 -7.28
N TYR A 76 -6.01 -7.07 -7.54
CA TYR A 76 -5.22 -5.88 -7.32
C TYR A 76 -5.70 -5.23 -6.03
N ILE A 77 -4.77 -4.84 -5.19
CA ILE A 77 -5.09 -4.10 -3.97
C ILE A 77 -4.29 -2.82 -4.06
N ASP A 78 -4.97 -1.69 -4.11
CA ASP A 78 -4.31 -0.39 -4.28
C ASP A 78 -4.40 0.43 -3.02
N VAL A 79 -3.29 1.06 -2.66
CA VAL A 79 -3.26 2.03 -1.57
C VAL A 79 -2.88 3.35 -2.23
N ILE A 80 -3.82 4.29 -2.26
CA ILE A 80 -3.67 5.54 -2.99
C ILE A 80 -3.74 6.69 -2.02
N ASN A 81 -2.83 7.64 -2.11
CA ASN A 81 -2.95 8.84 -1.27
C ASN A 81 -2.67 10.08 -2.10
N THR A 82 -3.32 11.18 -1.73
CA THR A 82 -3.00 12.46 -2.32
C THR A 82 -1.66 12.88 -1.71
N GLY A 83 -0.80 13.44 -2.50
CA GLY A 83 0.50 13.85 -2.01
C GLY A 83 1.42 14.23 -3.15
N THR A 84 2.65 14.54 -2.81
CA THR A 84 3.62 14.91 -3.81
C THR A 84 4.01 13.66 -4.59
N PRO A 85 3.92 13.71 -5.91
CA PRO A 85 4.29 12.55 -6.71
C PRO A 85 5.77 12.20 -6.50
N ILE A 86 6.08 10.93 -6.61
CA ILE A 86 7.45 10.50 -6.46
C ILE A 86 8.20 10.87 -7.73
N PRO A 87 9.35 11.55 -7.63
CA PRO A 87 10.08 11.98 -8.81
C PRO A 87 10.42 10.79 -9.70
N GLN A 88 10.34 11.02 -11.00
CA GLN A 88 10.55 9.97 -11.95
C GLN A 88 11.89 9.27 -11.73
N GLU A 89 12.92 10.02 -11.45
CA GLU A 89 14.23 9.43 -11.28
C GLU A 89 14.33 8.58 -10.03
N GLU A 90 13.40 8.69 -9.10
CA GLU A 90 13.44 7.89 -7.91
C GLU A 90 12.55 6.66 -7.99
N ARG A 91 11.67 6.60 -8.99
CA ARG A 91 10.71 5.51 -9.03
C ARG A 91 11.31 4.12 -9.10
N ALA A 92 12.42 4.00 -9.79
CA ALA A 92 13.05 2.70 -9.90
C ALA A 92 13.77 2.31 -8.63
N MET A 93 14.02 3.26 -7.74
CA MET A 93 14.81 3.00 -6.57
C MET A 93 14.06 2.94 -5.27
N ILE A 94 12.77 3.23 -5.26
CA ILE A 94 12.07 3.32 -4.00
C ILE A 94 11.95 1.97 -3.30
N PHE A 95 12.14 0.87 -4.02
CA PHE A 95 12.08 -0.44 -3.41
C PHE A 95 13.47 -0.97 -3.03
N GLU A 96 14.51 -0.18 -3.24
CA GLU A 96 15.83 -0.61 -2.86
C GLU A 96 15.99 -0.47 -1.36
N PRO A 97 16.68 -1.38 -0.71
CA PRO A 97 16.87 -1.29 0.75
C PRO A 97 17.58 0.00 1.11
N PHE A 98 17.15 0.60 2.19
CA PHE A 98 17.74 1.83 2.72
C PHE A 98 17.56 3.07 1.86
N PHE A 99 16.79 2.99 0.78
CA PHE A 99 16.57 4.17 -0.04
C PHE A 99 15.63 5.12 0.67
N GLN A 100 15.94 6.40 0.66
CA GLN A 100 15.06 7.40 1.18
C GLN A 100 15.03 8.52 0.18
N GLY A 101 13.86 8.85 -0.30
CA GLY A 101 13.69 9.88 -1.30
C GLY A 101 13.95 11.26 -0.76
N SER A 102 14.02 12.20 -1.66
CA SER A 102 14.33 13.57 -1.28
C SER A 102 13.32 14.16 -0.33
N HIS A 103 12.06 13.81 -0.47
CA HIS A 103 11.05 14.39 0.39
C HIS A 103 11.01 13.72 1.75
N GLN A 104 11.69 12.63 1.95
CA GLN A 104 11.69 11.99 3.22
C GLN A 104 12.72 12.54 4.16
N ARG A 105 13.70 13.25 3.65
CA ARG A 105 14.72 13.71 4.47
C ARG A 105 14.32 14.75 5.40
N LYS A 106 13.28 15.48 5.15
CA LYS A 106 12.99 16.51 5.94
C LYS A 106 12.26 16.07 7.08
N GLY A 107 12.63 15.72 8.12
CA GLY A 107 11.98 15.40 9.27
C GLY A 107 11.37 14.09 9.37
N ALA A 108 11.40 13.41 8.42
CA ALA A 108 10.82 12.20 8.43
C ALA A 108 11.70 11.29 9.03
N VAL A 109 11.54 10.78 10.02
CA VAL A 109 12.37 10.00 10.55
C VAL A 109 12.06 8.67 10.65
N LYS A 110 11.10 8.17 10.13
CA LYS A 110 10.81 6.93 10.25
C LYS A 110 11.49 5.95 9.57
N GLY A 111 11.78 5.01 9.94
CA GLY A 111 12.25 3.91 9.28
C GLY A 111 13.61 3.95 8.74
N SER A 112 14.13 2.82 8.42
CA SER A 112 15.47 2.69 7.89
C SER A 112 15.51 2.64 6.40
N GLY A 113 14.39 2.77 5.73
CA GLY A 113 14.37 2.62 4.30
C GLY A 113 14.17 1.19 3.86
N LEU A 114 13.84 0.29 4.80
CA LEU A 114 13.65 -1.07 4.44
C LEU A 114 12.22 -1.46 4.20
N GLY A 115 11.29 -0.63 4.59
CA GLY A 115 9.87 -1.02 4.55
C GLY A 115 9.37 -1.48 3.19
N LEU A 116 9.63 -0.69 2.15
CA LEU A 116 9.12 -1.05 0.83
C LEU A 116 9.85 -2.25 0.24
N SER A 117 11.14 -2.39 0.49
CA SER A 117 11.86 -3.52 -0.04
C SER A 117 11.39 -4.82 0.61
N ILE A 118 11.15 -4.80 1.92
CA ILE A 118 10.67 -5.97 2.60
C ILE A 118 9.24 -6.29 2.17
N ALA A 119 8.41 -5.27 2.01
CA ALA A 119 7.05 -5.46 1.58
C ALA A 119 7.01 -6.14 0.21
N ARG A 120 7.85 -5.69 -0.72
CA ARG A 120 7.87 -6.29 -2.05
C ARG A 120 8.34 -7.74 -1.99
N ASP A 121 9.34 -8.03 -1.16
CA ASP A 121 9.81 -9.40 -1.02
C ASP A 121 8.72 -10.30 -0.45
N CYS A 122 7.95 -9.81 0.50
CA CYS A 122 6.85 -10.59 1.06
C CYS A 122 5.80 -10.89 -0.01
N ILE A 123 5.46 -9.90 -0.83
CA ILE A 123 4.46 -10.11 -1.86
C ILE A 123 5.00 -11.09 -2.91
N ARG A 124 6.28 -10.99 -3.25
CA ARG A 124 6.86 -11.91 -4.21
C ARG A 124 6.87 -13.34 -3.70
N ARG A 125 7.03 -13.52 -2.40
CA ARG A 125 6.97 -14.84 -1.85
C ARG A 125 5.59 -15.44 -1.95
N MET A 126 4.56 -14.61 -2.08
CA MET A 126 3.20 -15.07 -2.23
C MET A 126 2.80 -15.11 -3.69
N GLN A 127 3.79 -15.10 -4.58
CA GLN A 127 3.58 -15.18 -6.02
C GLN A 127 2.88 -13.99 -6.58
N GLY A 128 3.11 -12.84 -5.99
CA GLY A 128 2.53 -11.60 -6.45
C GLY A 128 3.60 -10.58 -6.78
N GLU A 129 3.18 -9.33 -6.92
CA GLU A 129 4.09 -8.24 -7.19
C GLU A 129 3.59 -6.98 -6.51
N LEU A 130 4.50 -6.09 -6.18
CA LEU A 130 4.19 -4.80 -5.58
C LEU A 130 4.92 -3.75 -6.39
N TYR A 131 4.19 -2.74 -6.86
CA TYR A 131 4.80 -1.71 -7.67
C TYR A 131 4.03 -0.41 -7.58
N LEU A 132 4.66 0.65 -8.08
CA LEU A 132 4.04 1.95 -8.11
C LEU A 132 3.33 2.10 -9.43
N VAL A 133 2.08 2.54 -9.38
CA VAL A 133 1.31 2.72 -10.60
C VAL A 133 1.60 4.13 -11.11
N ASP A 134 1.92 4.22 -12.40
CA ASP A 134 2.24 5.51 -12.98
C ASP A 134 0.96 6.15 -13.44
N GLU A 135 0.36 6.98 -12.64
CA GLU A 135 -0.86 7.66 -12.99
C GLU A 135 -0.58 9.12 -13.12
N SER A 136 -1.27 9.76 -14.03
CA SER A 136 -1.08 11.18 -14.18
C SER A 136 -1.84 11.81 -13.04
N GLY A 137 -1.42 12.91 -12.55
CA GLY A 137 -2.09 13.62 -11.50
C GLY A 137 -1.25 13.68 -10.25
N GLN A 138 -1.89 13.92 -9.13
CA GLN A 138 -1.16 14.14 -7.95
C GLN A 138 -1.24 13.06 -6.95
N ASP A 139 -1.80 11.90 -7.30
CA ASP A 139 -1.94 10.84 -6.33
C ASP A 139 -0.79 9.85 -6.45
N VAL A 140 -0.45 9.25 -5.34
CA VAL A 140 0.57 8.20 -5.31
C VAL A 140 -0.18 6.90 -5.09
N CYS A 141 0.02 5.93 -5.97
CA CYS A 141 -0.67 4.65 -5.88
C CYS A 141 0.30 3.49 -5.88
N PHE A 142 0.28 2.71 -4.79
CA PHE A 142 1.02 1.47 -4.74
C PHE A 142 0.05 0.33 -4.96
N ARG A 143 0.39 -0.57 -5.85
CA ARG A 143 -0.49 -1.70 -6.21
C ARG A 143 0.14 -3.02 -5.84
N ILE A 144 -0.65 -3.86 -5.15
CA ILE A 144 -0.28 -5.22 -4.86
C ILE A 144 -1.06 -6.09 -5.81
N GLU A 145 -0.38 -7.05 -6.46
CA GLU A 145 -1.08 -8.05 -7.26
C GLU A 145 -0.88 -9.39 -6.60
N LEU A 146 -1.93 -10.14 -6.39
CA LEU A 146 -1.85 -11.48 -5.80
C LEU A 146 -2.79 -12.40 -6.55
N PRO A 147 -2.60 -13.72 -6.44
CA PRO A 147 -3.51 -14.64 -7.12
C PRO A 147 -4.92 -14.52 -6.53
N SER A 148 -5.91 -14.71 -7.38
CA SER A 148 -7.28 -14.64 -6.90
C SER A 148 -7.61 -15.93 -6.15
N SER A 149 -8.73 -15.90 -5.48
CA SER A 149 -9.15 -17.05 -4.73
C SER A 149 -9.37 -18.20 -5.68
N LYS A 150 -9.07 -19.45 -5.27
CA LYS A 150 -9.20 -20.49 -6.13
C LYS A 150 -10.55 -20.81 -6.50
N ASN A 151 -11.52 -20.40 -5.86
CA ASN A 151 -12.81 -20.70 -6.24
C ASN A 151 -13.23 -19.96 -7.43
N THR A 152 -12.45 -19.09 -7.92
CA THR A 152 -12.77 -18.32 -9.01
C THR A 152 -12.39 -19.13 -10.08
N LYS A 153 -12.89 -20.02 -10.54
CA LYS A 153 -12.43 -20.75 -11.58
C LYS A 153 -13.01 -20.40 -12.73
#